data_522963ff173d544a037e5a603f8be97e
#
_entry.id   522963ff173d544a037e5a603f8be97e
#
_cell.length_a   1.000
_cell.length_b   1.000
_cell.length_c   1.000
_cell.angle_alpha   90.00
_cell.angle_beta   90.00
_cell.angle_gamma   90.00
#
_symmetry.space_group_name_H-M   'P 1'
#
loop_
_entity.id
_entity.type
_entity.pdbx_description
1 polymer ?
#
loop_
_entity_poly.entity_id
_entity_poly.type
_entity_poly.pdbx_seq_one_letter_code
_entity_poly.pdbx_strand_id
1 'polypeptide(L)'
;MSGNLLAQEARTLTIGTGGVEGVYYPVGGAICRVINKGIAEHGYACAARPSGGSVANLAALRAGELDLAIVQSDWQYHAFRGSDRFRDSPYPELRSVLSLHGEPFTVVARADSGINSFDDLKGKRVNVGNPGSGQRATLESLMEELGWSLKDFARALELDADHQAQALCDNQVDAIIYTAGHPNRSILEATLLCEARIIPVQG
;
A
#
# COMPACT_ATOMS: atom_id res chain seq x y z
N MET A 1 -46.51 24.69 -17.68
CA MET A 1 -46.03 23.30 -17.71
C MET A 1 -44.70 23.28 -17.00
N SER A 2 -44.69 22.94 -15.69
CA SER A 2 -43.45 22.84 -14.91
C SER A 2 -42.88 21.45 -15.12
N GLY A 3 -41.85 21.36 -15.97
CA GLY A 3 -41.10 20.13 -16.13
C GLY A 3 -40.33 19.83 -14.82
N ASN A 4 -40.69 18.76 -14.13
CA ASN A 4 -39.86 18.18 -13.09
C ASN A 4 -38.59 17.69 -13.76
N LEU A 5 -37.51 18.49 -13.70
CA LEU A 5 -36.16 17.96 -13.88
C LEU A 5 -35.91 17.05 -12.68
N LEU A 6 -36.11 15.74 -12.86
CA LEU A 6 -35.54 14.75 -11.97
C LEU A 6 -34.01 14.95 -12.03
N ALA A 7 -33.44 15.47 -10.96
CA ALA A 7 -31.99 15.52 -10.82
C ALA A 7 -31.50 14.08 -10.95
N GLN A 8 -30.77 13.79 -12.02
CA GLN A 8 -30.15 12.47 -12.21
C GLN A 8 -29.18 12.27 -11.05
N GLU A 9 -29.41 11.25 -10.23
CA GLU A 9 -28.52 10.93 -9.13
C GLU A 9 -27.10 10.66 -9.67
N ALA A 10 -26.12 11.35 -9.10
CA ALA A 10 -24.74 11.20 -9.52
C ALA A 10 -24.26 9.76 -9.24
N ARG A 11 -23.65 9.12 -10.23
CA ARG A 11 -23.01 7.81 -10.06
C ARG A 11 -21.76 7.98 -9.21
N THR A 12 -21.65 7.25 -8.10
CA THR A 12 -20.49 7.31 -7.23
C THR A 12 -19.39 6.35 -7.73
N LEU A 13 -18.23 6.91 -8.05
CA LEU A 13 -17.00 6.17 -8.30
C LEU A 13 -16.29 5.91 -6.96
N THR A 14 -15.82 4.69 -6.76
CA THR A 14 -15.07 4.29 -5.56
C THR A 14 -13.61 4.07 -5.90
N ILE A 15 -12.70 4.70 -5.15
CA ILE A 15 -11.24 4.53 -5.27
C ILE A 15 -10.73 3.73 -4.08
N GLY A 16 -10.21 2.52 -4.31
CA GLY A 16 -9.46 1.76 -3.32
C GLY A 16 -8.09 2.39 -3.07
N THR A 17 -7.68 2.48 -1.81
CA THR A 17 -6.46 3.18 -1.40
C THR A 17 -5.54 2.26 -0.59
N GLY A 18 -5.22 2.59 0.63
CA GLY A 18 -4.45 1.85 1.63
C GLY A 18 -4.93 2.24 3.01
N GLY A 19 -4.13 2.00 4.03
CA GLY A 19 -4.38 2.50 5.38
C GLY A 19 -4.48 4.02 5.42
N VAL A 20 -5.22 4.55 6.39
CA VAL A 20 -5.50 6.00 6.49
C VAL A 20 -4.27 6.83 6.82
N GLU A 21 -3.27 6.25 7.47
CA GLU A 21 -1.98 6.87 7.77
C GLU A 21 -0.99 6.79 6.60
N GLY A 22 -1.32 6.02 5.55
CA GLY A 22 -0.51 5.86 4.35
C GLY A 22 -0.70 6.99 3.34
N VAL A 23 0.10 6.98 2.26
CA VAL A 23 0.05 8.00 1.20
C VAL A 23 -1.16 7.82 0.27
N TYR A 24 -1.60 6.60 0.02
CA TYR A 24 -2.70 6.32 -0.91
C TYR A 24 -4.02 6.97 -0.52
N TYR A 25 -4.37 6.95 0.78
CA TYR A 25 -5.65 7.47 1.23
C TYR A 25 -5.79 9.00 1.02
N PRO A 26 -4.84 9.85 1.45
CA PRO A 26 -4.92 11.29 1.17
C PRO A 26 -4.82 11.61 -0.32
N VAL A 27 -4.08 10.83 -1.11
CA VAL A 27 -4.00 10.99 -2.57
C VAL A 27 -5.33 10.65 -3.24
N GLY A 28 -5.95 9.51 -2.89
CA GLY A 28 -7.28 9.14 -3.35
C GLY A 28 -8.32 10.19 -2.99
N GLY A 29 -8.25 10.72 -1.76
CA GLY A 29 -9.09 11.84 -1.32
C GLY A 29 -8.88 13.12 -2.15
N ALA A 30 -7.63 13.41 -2.55
CA ALA A 30 -7.33 14.55 -3.43
C ALA A 30 -7.92 14.36 -4.82
N ILE A 31 -7.79 13.18 -5.40
CA ILE A 31 -8.40 12.82 -6.69
C ILE A 31 -9.94 12.99 -6.60
N CYS A 32 -10.56 12.43 -5.56
CA CYS A 32 -12.00 12.55 -5.37
C CYS A 32 -12.46 14.02 -5.21
N ARG A 33 -11.68 14.86 -4.52
CA ARG A 33 -11.98 16.29 -4.45
C ARG A 33 -11.99 16.97 -5.82
N VAL A 34 -11.09 16.59 -6.72
CA VAL A 34 -11.06 17.12 -8.09
C VAL A 34 -12.28 16.66 -8.88
N ILE A 35 -12.59 15.37 -8.86
CA ILE A 35 -13.76 14.79 -9.53
C ILE A 35 -15.03 15.45 -9.00
N ASN A 36 -15.19 15.56 -7.69
CA ASN A 36 -16.41 16.10 -7.06
C ASN A 36 -16.67 17.58 -7.39
N LYS A 37 -15.69 18.35 -7.83
CA LYS A 37 -15.92 19.73 -8.30
C LYS A 37 -16.73 19.79 -9.60
N GLY A 38 -16.64 18.76 -10.43
CA GLY A 38 -17.33 18.70 -11.73
C GLY A 38 -18.62 17.87 -11.72
N ILE A 39 -19.16 17.48 -10.56
CA ILE A 39 -20.36 16.61 -10.48
C ILE A 39 -21.52 17.13 -11.35
N ALA A 40 -21.78 18.44 -11.32
CA ALA A 40 -22.85 19.05 -12.10
C ALA A 40 -22.64 18.94 -13.62
N GLU A 41 -21.40 18.78 -14.07
CA GLU A 41 -21.03 18.71 -15.49
C GLU A 41 -21.04 17.28 -16.01
N HIS A 42 -20.44 16.34 -15.25
CA HIS A 42 -20.23 14.96 -15.72
C HIS A 42 -21.07 13.90 -15.00
N GLY A 43 -21.79 14.25 -13.93
CA GLY A 43 -22.69 13.34 -13.22
C GLY A 43 -22.01 12.26 -12.37
N TYR A 44 -20.71 12.38 -12.06
CA TYR A 44 -19.98 11.44 -11.21
C TYR A 44 -19.59 12.06 -9.87
N ALA A 45 -19.92 11.39 -8.78
CA ALA A 45 -19.33 11.60 -7.47
C ALA A 45 -18.15 10.65 -7.25
N CYS A 46 -17.29 10.94 -6.29
CA CYS A 46 -16.13 10.09 -5.98
C CYS A 46 -15.95 9.96 -4.47
N ALA A 47 -15.62 8.74 -4.01
CA ALA A 47 -15.29 8.43 -2.64
C ALA A 47 -14.01 7.57 -2.56
N ALA A 48 -13.02 8.01 -1.75
CA ALA A 48 -11.85 7.21 -1.43
C ALA A 48 -12.20 6.23 -0.29
N ARG A 49 -11.79 4.97 -0.44
CA ARG A 49 -12.01 3.91 0.55
C ARG A 49 -10.68 3.38 1.06
N PRO A 50 -10.47 3.30 2.38
CA PRO A 50 -9.34 2.58 2.95
C PRO A 50 -9.39 1.11 2.55
N SER A 51 -8.22 0.49 2.42
CA SER A 51 -8.10 -0.93 2.04
C SER A 51 -6.82 -1.55 2.58
N GLY A 52 -6.66 -2.86 2.33
CA GLY A 52 -5.43 -3.60 2.65
C GLY A 52 -4.24 -3.26 1.76
N GLY A 53 -4.39 -2.46 0.69
CA GLY A 53 -3.32 -2.07 -0.22
C GLY A 53 -3.39 -2.73 -1.60
N SER A 54 -2.26 -2.74 -2.33
CA SER A 54 -2.23 -3.00 -3.78
C SER A 54 -2.87 -4.31 -4.22
N VAL A 55 -2.54 -5.42 -3.57
CA VAL A 55 -3.06 -6.75 -3.96
C VAL A 55 -4.54 -6.87 -3.63
N ALA A 56 -4.97 -6.37 -2.47
CA ALA A 56 -6.38 -6.31 -2.09
C ALA A 56 -7.19 -5.43 -3.06
N ASN A 57 -6.63 -4.30 -3.47
CA ASN A 57 -7.25 -3.40 -4.43
C ASN A 57 -7.44 -4.05 -5.81
N LEU A 58 -6.43 -4.78 -6.30
CA LEU A 58 -6.52 -5.51 -7.56
C LEU A 58 -7.60 -6.59 -7.53
N ALA A 59 -7.73 -7.29 -6.39
CA ALA A 59 -8.80 -8.26 -6.20
C ALA A 59 -10.18 -7.60 -6.20
N ALA A 60 -10.35 -6.49 -5.47
CA ALA A 60 -11.61 -5.75 -5.38
C ALA A 60 -12.01 -5.10 -6.73
N LEU A 61 -11.04 -4.59 -7.52
CA LEU A 61 -11.28 -4.13 -8.89
C LEU A 61 -11.82 -5.26 -9.78
N ARG A 62 -11.19 -6.43 -9.71
CA ARG A 62 -11.63 -7.60 -10.49
C ARG A 62 -13.03 -8.07 -10.10
N ALA A 63 -13.36 -7.98 -8.80
CA ALA A 63 -14.69 -8.32 -8.29
C ALA A 63 -15.76 -7.26 -8.63
N GLY A 64 -15.37 -6.10 -9.17
CA GLY A 64 -16.28 -4.98 -9.41
C GLY A 64 -16.73 -4.23 -8.16
N GLU A 65 -16.01 -4.40 -7.06
CA GLU A 65 -16.27 -3.73 -5.77
C GLU A 65 -15.68 -2.32 -5.74
N LEU A 66 -14.71 -2.04 -6.61
CA LEU A 66 -14.07 -0.76 -6.83
C LEU A 66 -14.13 -0.38 -8.31
N ASP A 67 -14.26 0.92 -8.60
CA ASP A 67 -14.15 1.45 -9.96
C ASP A 67 -12.71 1.81 -10.32
N LEU A 68 -11.94 2.30 -9.35
CA LEU A 68 -10.55 2.71 -9.47
C LEU A 68 -9.76 2.24 -8.23
N ALA A 69 -8.44 2.15 -8.36
CA ALA A 69 -7.58 1.85 -7.22
C ALA A 69 -6.18 2.47 -7.38
N ILE A 70 -5.57 2.81 -6.26
CA ILE A 70 -4.15 3.13 -6.19
C ILE A 70 -3.41 1.85 -5.86
N VAL A 71 -2.43 1.52 -6.70
CA VAL A 71 -1.65 0.27 -6.58
C VAL A 71 -0.19 0.54 -6.97
N GLN A 72 0.73 -0.24 -6.44
CA GLN A 72 2.11 -0.27 -6.90
C GLN A 72 2.17 -0.71 -8.37
N SER A 73 3.06 -0.12 -9.14
CA SER A 73 3.18 -0.36 -10.58
C SER A 73 3.65 -1.78 -10.93
N ASP A 74 4.48 -2.39 -10.10
CA ASP A 74 4.91 -3.78 -10.21
C ASP A 74 3.72 -4.74 -10.09
N TRP A 75 2.86 -4.58 -9.08
CA TRP A 75 1.68 -5.42 -8.90
C TRP A 75 0.63 -5.19 -9.98
N GLN A 76 0.48 -3.97 -10.48
CA GLN A 76 -0.34 -3.68 -11.66
C GLN A 76 0.19 -4.43 -12.89
N TYR A 77 1.50 -4.41 -13.10
CA TYR A 77 2.15 -5.13 -14.20
C TYR A 77 1.95 -6.64 -14.07
N HIS A 78 2.23 -7.22 -12.91
CA HIS A 78 2.08 -8.66 -12.68
C HIS A 78 0.63 -9.12 -12.83
N ALA A 79 -0.34 -8.36 -12.34
CA ALA A 79 -1.76 -8.66 -12.50
C ALA A 79 -2.18 -8.62 -13.98
N PHE A 80 -1.76 -7.59 -14.73
CA PHE A 80 -2.07 -7.47 -16.16
C PHE A 80 -1.45 -8.60 -16.99
N ARG A 81 -0.19 -8.95 -16.70
CA ARG A 81 0.58 -9.96 -17.46
C ARG A 81 0.29 -11.39 -17.03
N GLY A 82 -0.29 -11.62 -15.88
CA GLY A 82 -0.44 -12.97 -15.33
C GLY A 82 0.91 -13.57 -14.94
N SER A 83 1.73 -12.83 -14.21
CA SER A 83 3.04 -13.29 -13.73
C SER A 83 3.09 -13.19 -12.20
N ASP A 84 4.16 -13.72 -11.59
CA ASP A 84 4.31 -13.81 -10.15
C ASP A 84 3.07 -14.46 -9.52
N ARG A 85 2.52 -13.92 -8.45
CA ARG A 85 1.31 -14.40 -7.75
C ARG A 85 0.02 -14.37 -8.57
N PHE A 86 0.02 -13.67 -9.72
CA PHE A 86 -1.12 -13.59 -10.64
C PHE A 86 -1.04 -14.60 -11.80
N ARG A 87 -0.09 -15.56 -11.76
CA ARG A 87 0.15 -16.54 -12.86
C ARG A 87 -1.11 -17.31 -13.24
N ASP A 88 -1.91 -17.72 -12.26
CA ASP A 88 -3.14 -18.47 -12.47
C ASP A 88 -4.39 -17.58 -12.57
N SER A 89 -4.21 -16.26 -12.48
CA SER A 89 -5.31 -15.30 -12.46
C SER A 89 -4.94 -13.96 -13.10
N PRO A 90 -4.57 -13.94 -14.40
CA PRO A 90 -4.28 -12.70 -15.12
C PRO A 90 -5.49 -11.78 -15.18
N TYR A 91 -5.25 -10.47 -15.24
CA TYR A 91 -6.28 -9.44 -15.34
C TYR A 91 -6.05 -8.54 -16.57
N PRO A 92 -6.29 -9.04 -17.80
CA PRO A 92 -5.99 -8.33 -19.04
C PRO A 92 -6.88 -7.11 -19.28
N GLU A 93 -8.01 -6.98 -18.59
CA GLU A 93 -8.90 -5.81 -18.65
C GLU A 93 -8.40 -4.63 -17.81
N LEU A 94 -7.42 -4.84 -16.92
CA LEU A 94 -6.85 -3.78 -16.09
C LEU A 94 -6.23 -2.68 -16.96
N ARG A 95 -6.47 -1.44 -16.60
CA ARG A 95 -5.90 -0.27 -17.28
C ARG A 95 -5.24 0.68 -16.29
N SER A 96 -4.02 1.13 -16.64
CA SER A 96 -3.36 2.22 -15.94
C SER A 96 -3.92 3.55 -16.41
N VAL A 97 -4.31 4.42 -15.49
CA VAL A 97 -4.85 5.75 -15.79
C VAL A 97 -3.74 6.81 -15.75
N LEU A 98 -2.97 6.82 -14.64
CA LEU A 98 -1.84 7.74 -14.46
C LEU A 98 -0.87 7.20 -13.41
N SER A 99 0.35 7.73 -13.42
CA SER A 99 1.36 7.50 -12.38
C SER A 99 1.32 8.66 -11.38
N LEU A 100 1.37 8.37 -10.08
CA LEU A 100 1.18 9.35 -9.02
C LEU A 100 2.53 9.79 -8.40
N HIS A 101 3.29 8.85 -7.85
CA HIS A 101 4.53 9.10 -7.12
C HIS A 101 5.43 7.87 -7.11
N GLY A 102 6.72 8.05 -6.79
CA GLY A 102 7.65 6.95 -6.52
C GLY A 102 7.43 6.35 -5.14
N GLU A 103 7.69 5.04 -5.01
CA GLU A 103 7.51 4.28 -3.76
C GLU A 103 8.75 3.43 -3.48
N PRO A 104 9.78 4.00 -2.81
CA PRO A 104 10.94 3.21 -2.45
C PRO A 104 10.57 2.13 -1.42
N PHE A 105 11.15 0.94 -1.59
CA PHE A 105 11.17 -0.09 -0.56
C PHE A 105 12.05 0.39 0.60
N THR A 106 11.45 0.58 1.77
CA THR A 106 12.09 1.20 2.90
C THR A 106 12.09 0.25 4.09
N VAL A 107 13.26 0.08 4.71
CA VAL A 107 13.43 -0.62 5.98
C VAL A 107 13.74 0.41 7.06
N VAL A 108 12.97 0.39 8.15
CA VAL A 108 13.24 1.22 9.33
C VAL A 108 13.45 0.30 10.52
N ALA A 109 14.56 0.47 11.21
CA ALA A 109 14.92 -0.36 12.35
C ALA A 109 15.21 0.49 13.59
N ARG A 110 14.92 -0.04 14.77
CA ARG A 110 15.29 0.57 16.05
C ARG A 110 16.80 0.70 16.12
N ALA A 111 17.29 1.79 16.69
CA ALA A 111 18.73 2.06 16.82
C ALA A 111 19.46 1.00 17.65
N ASP A 112 18.78 0.43 18.66
CA ASP A 112 19.30 -0.61 19.57
C ASP A 112 19.17 -2.05 19.03
N SER A 113 18.56 -2.25 17.86
CA SER A 113 18.30 -3.58 17.28
C SER A 113 19.55 -4.30 16.74
N GLY A 114 20.63 -3.54 16.48
CA GLY A 114 21.83 -4.04 15.83
C GLY A 114 21.68 -4.29 14.33
N ILE A 115 20.55 -3.85 13.70
CA ILE A 115 20.29 -3.98 12.26
C ILE A 115 21.00 -2.82 11.54
N ASN A 116 21.90 -3.12 10.61
CA ASN A 116 22.67 -2.15 9.82
C ASN A 116 22.49 -2.37 8.30
N SER A 117 22.01 -3.54 7.90
CA SER A 117 21.77 -3.95 6.53
C SER A 117 20.48 -4.74 6.43
N PHE A 118 20.03 -5.02 5.20
CA PHE A 118 18.86 -5.87 4.97
C PHE A 118 19.07 -7.31 5.48
N ASP A 119 20.29 -7.83 5.35
CA ASP A 119 20.62 -9.19 5.81
C ASP A 119 20.53 -9.35 7.33
N ASP A 120 20.73 -8.28 8.10
CA ASP A 120 20.63 -8.31 9.56
C ASP A 120 19.18 -8.50 10.05
N LEU A 121 18.20 -8.48 9.16
CA LEU A 121 16.80 -8.78 9.49
C LEU A 121 16.59 -10.26 9.86
N LYS A 122 17.49 -11.18 9.44
CA LYS A 122 17.44 -12.58 9.87
C LYS A 122 17.54 -12.69 11.38
N GLY A 123 16.68 -13.52 11.95
CA GLY A 123 16.63 -13.71 13.41
C GLY A 123 16.04 -12.51 14.18
N LYS A 124 15.49 -11.50 13.52
CA LYS A 124 14.85 -10.34 14.16
C LYS A 124 13.32 -10.44 14.14
N ARG A 125 12.66 -9.63 14.97
CA ARG A 125 11.22 -9.43 14.95
C ARG A 125 10.90 -8.36 13.91
N VAL A 126 10.25 -8.73 12.82
CA VAL A 126 10.02 -7.84 11.68
C VAL A 126 8.53 -7.71 11.40
N ASN A 127 8.03 -6.49 11.25
CA ASN A 127 6.73 -6.29 10.62
C ASN A 127 6.87 -6.41 9.10
N VAL A 128 6.29 -7.45 8.54
CA VAL A 128 6.34 -7.78 7.12
C VAL A 128 5.15 -7.23 6.32
N GLY A 129 4.22 -6.57 7.01
CA GLY A 129 2.99 -6.02 6.44
C GLY A 129 1.83 -6.99 6.42
N ASN A 130 0.63 -6.46 6.36
CA ASN A 130 -0.62 -7.22 6.36
C ASN A 130 -0.78 -8.02 5.05
N PRO A 131 -1.46 -9.18 5.10
CA PRO A 131 -1.85 -9.92 3.90
C PRO A 131 -2.67 -9.02 2.95
N GLY A 132 -2.36 -9.08 1.65
CA GLY A 132 -3.00 -8.25 0.63
C GLY A 132 -2.36 -6.88 0.41
N SER A 133 -1.39 -6.47 1.24
CA SER A 133 -0.63 -5.25 1.00
C SER A 133 0.43 -5.44 -0.10
N GLY A 134 0.73 -4.36 -0.82
CA GLY A 134 1.80 -4.36 -1.81
C GLY A 134 3.17 -4.54 -1.18
N GLN A 135 3.42 -3.91 -0.02
CA GLN A 135 4.68 -4.04 0.71
C GLN A 135 4.98 -5.50 1.11
N ARG A 136 3.96 -6.25 1.58
CA ARG A 136 4.10 -7.66 1.92
C ARG A 136 4.46 -8.47 0.67
N ALA A 137 3.76 -8.22 -0.41
CA ALA A 137 3.99 -8.91 -1.66
C ALA A 137 5.40 -8.62 -2.23
N THR A 138 5.85 -7.38 -2.21
CA THR A 138 7.22 -7.00 -2.63
C THR A 138 8.28 -7.68 -1.75
N LEU A 139 8.08 -7.72 -0.43
CA LEU A 139 9.00 -8.45 0.46
C LEU A 139 9.03 -9.94 0.14
N GLU A 140 7.88 -10.57 -0.10
CA GLU A 140 7.81 -12.00 -0.43
C GLU A 140 8.56 -12.31 -1.73
N SER A 141 8.41 -11.51 -2.77
CA SER A 141 9.15 -11.67 -4.02
C SER A 141 10.66 -11.48 -3.81
N LEU A 142 11.07 -10.49 -3.03
CA LEU A 142 12.48 -10.29 -2.68
C LEU A 142 13.05 -11.46 -1.88
N MET A 143 12.28 -11.98 -0.93
CA MET A 143 12.69 -13.15 -0.13
C MET A 143 12.82 -14.40 -0.99
N GLU A 144 11.95 -14.63 -1.97
CA GLU A 144 12.04 -15.73 -2.92
C GLU A 144 13.36 -15.69 -3.70
N GLU A 145 13.73 -14.51 -4.25
CA GLU A 145 14.99 -14.32 -4.97
C GLU A 145 16.23 -14.53 -4.08
N LEU A 146 16.14 -14.18 -2.80
CA LEU A 146 17.22 -14.37 -1.83
C LEU A 146 17.25 -15.77 -1.19
N GLY A 147 16.29 -16.64 -1.50
CA GLY A 147 16.13 -17.93 -0.88
C GLY A 147 15.74 -17.85 0.60
N TRP A 148 15.04 -16.78 1.00
CA TRP A 148 14.54 -16.57 2.36
C TRP A 148 13.10 -17.02 2.49
N SER A 149 12.68 -17.17 3.73
CA SER A 149 11.29 -17.42 4.10
C SER A 149 10.93 -16.66 5.39
N LEU A 150 9.66 -16.60 5.74
CA LEU A 150 9.24 -15.99 7.01
C LEU A 150 9.85 -16.67 8.25
N LYS A 151 10.35 -17.90 8.11
CA LYS A 151 11.01 -18.64 9.19
C LYS A 151 12.42 -18.13 9.49
N ASP A 152 13.00 -17.33 8.59
CA ASP A 152 14.31 -16.71 8.80
C ASP A 152 14.23 -15.52 9.77
N PHE A 153 13.03 -15.01 10.04
CA PHE A 153 12.78 -14.03 11.10
C PHE A 153 12.54 -14.74 12.44
N ALA A 154 12.98 -14.13 13.55
CA ALA A 154 12.59 -14.61 14.87
C ALA A 154 11.07 -14.54 15.06
N ARG A 155 10.47 -13.52 14.50
CA ARG A 155 9.02 -13.35 14.42
C ARG A 155 8.65 -12.43 13.26
N ALA A 156 7.78 -12.88 12.38
CA ALA A 156 7.13 -12.05 11.38
C ALA A 156 5.78 -11.57 11.92
N LEU A 157 5.60 -10.25 12.01
CA LEU A 157 4.32 -9.63 12.36
C LEU A 157 3.65 -9.13 11.08
N GLU A 158 2.33 -9.21 11.04
CA GLU A 158 1.53 -8.90 9.85
C GLU A 158 0.63 -7.67 10.10
N LEU A 159 1.18 -6.66 10.78
CA LEU A 159 0.48 -5.42 11.07
C LEU A 159 0.31 -4.60 9.80
N ASP A 160 -0.83 -3.91 9.70
CA ASP A 160 -1.02 -2.90 8.68
C ASP A 160 -0.13 -1.66 8.90
N ALA A 161 -0.10 -0.80 7.89
CA ALA A 161 0.76 0.38 7.90
C ALA A 161 0.41 1.38 9.01
N ASP A 162 -0.83 1.41 9.47
CA ASP A 162 -1.31 2.36 10.47
C ASP A 162 -0.83 2.01 11.89
N HIS A 163 -0.44 0.75 12.14
CA HIS A 163 -0.01 0.26 13.46
C HIS A 163 1.50 -0.01 13.56
N GLN A 164 2.23 -0.01 12.45
CA GLN A 164 3.62 -0.47 12.43
C GLN A 164 4.60 0.46 13.16
N ALA A 165 4.42 1.78 13.08
CA ALA A 165 5.28 2.74 13.77
C ALA A 165 5.14 2.58 15.30
N GLN A 166 3.91 2.49 15.80
CA GLN A 166 3.66 2.28 17.22
C GLN A 166 4.26 0.96 17.72
N ALA A 167 4.13 -0.13 16.93
CA ALA A 167 4.72 -1.42 17.29
C ALA A 167 6.26 -1.36 17.38
N LEU A 168 6.91 -0.54 16.53
CA LEU A 168 8.34 -0.27 16.61
C LEU A 168 8.71 0.51 17.87
N CYS A 169 7.96 1.57 18.20
CA CYS A 169 8.13 2.38 19.42
C CYS A 169 7.98 1.54 20.69
N ASP A 170 6.97 0.67 20.71
CA ASP A 170 6.64 -0.19 21.86
C ASP A 170 7.57 -1.42 21.97
N ASN A 171 8.62 -1.49 21.16
CA ASN A 171 9.54 -2.63 21.14
C ASN A 171 8.85 -3.99 20.88
N GLN A 172 7.76 -4.00 20.13
CA GLN A 172 7.10 -5.23 19.69
C GLN A 172 7.81 -5.84 18.47
N VAL A 173 8.44 -4.97 17.64
CA VAL A 173 9.27 -5.33 16.49
C VAL A 173 10.62 -4.62 16.55
N ASP A 174 11.64 -5.20 15.92
CA ASP A 174 12.98 -4.64 15.77
C ASP A 174 13.09 -3.79 14.48
N ALA A 175 12.28 -4.15 13.47
CA ALA A 175 12.21 -3.43 12.20
C ALA A 175 10.81 -3.49 11.60
N ILE A 176 10.52 -2.48 10.75
CA ILE A 176 9.36 -2.44 9.89
C ILE A 176 9.82 -2.29 8.43
N ILE A 177 9.04 -2.84 7.51
CA ILE A 177 9.26 -2.74 6.08
C ILE A 177 8.07 -2.01 5.47
N TYR A 178 8.33 -1.02 4.62
CA TYR A 178 7.27 -0.27 3.99
C TYR A 178 7.65 0.16 2.56
N THR A 179 6.81 -0.17 1.60
CA THR A 179 6.86 0.36 0.24
C THR A 179 5.83 1.47 0.12
N ALA A 180 6.28 2.72 0.14
CA ALA A 180 5.40 3.89 0.16
C ALA A 180 6.10 5.14 -0.35
N GLY A 181 5.32 6.14 -0.78
CA GLY A 181 5.83 7.48 -1.09
C GLY A 181 6.40 8.19 0.15
N HIS A 182 7.39 9.05 -0.07
CA HIS A 182 7.96 9.91 0.95
C HIS A 182 7.68 11.39 0.66
N PRO A 183 7.45 12.24 1.70
CA PRO A 183 7.41 11.92 3.13
C PRO A 183 6.19 11.06 3.51
N ASN A 184 6.38 10.15 4.46
CA ASN A 184 5.36 9.24 4.95
C ASN A 184 5.20 9.39 6.46
N ARG A 185 3.96 9.49 6.96
CA ARG A 185 3.69 9.73 8.37
C ARG A 185 4.22 8.60 9.27
N SER A 186 3.97 7.34 8.91
CA SER A 186 4.43 6.19 9.69
C SER A 186 5.96 6.16 9.83
N ILE A 187 6.69 6.45 8.74
CA ILE A 187 8.16 6.49 8.76
C ILE A 187 8.67 7.70 9.56
N LEU A 188 8.03 8.87 9.42
CA LEU A 188 8.38 10.06 10.21
C LEU A 188 8.14 9.80 11.70
N GLU A 189 7.03 9.21 12.07
CA GLU A 189 6.71 8.86 13.45
C GLU A 189 7.77 7.90 14.02
N ALA A 190 8.07 6.81 13.31
CA ALA A 190 9.10 5.86 13.70
C ALA A 190 10.48 6.51 13.89
N THR A 191 10.90 7.39 12.98
CA THR A 191 12.24 8.00 13.01
C THR A 191 12.37 9.18 13.97
N LEU A 192 11.29 9.90 14.27
CA LEU A 192 11.32 11.06 15.15
C LEU A 192 10.99 10.72 16.62
N LEU A 193 10.14 9.70 16.85
CA LEU A 193 9.63 9.39 18.18
C LEU A 193 10.20 8.13 18.80
N CYS A 194 10.77 7.20 18.00
CA CYS A 194 11.12 5.87 18.47
C CYS A 194 12.62 5.53 18.39
N GLU A 195 13.50 6.52 18.26
CA GLU A 195 14.94 6.28 18.08
C GLU A 195 15.24 5.22 16.99
N ALA A 196 14.51 5.32 15.87
CA ALA A 196 14.68 4.42 14.75
C ALA A 196 15.38 5.12 13.59
N ARG A 197 15.94 4.32 12.68
CA ARG A 197 16.67 4.81 11.50
C ARG A 197 16.31 4.03 10.25
N ILE A 198 16.39 4.68 9.10
CA ILE A 198 16.29 4.03 7.80
C ILE A 198 17.57 3.23 7.57
N ILE A 199 17.41 1.97 7.17
CA ILE A 199 18.49 1.05 6.88
C ILE A 199 18.71 1.01 5.37
N PRO A 200 19.97 1.11 4.89
CA PRO A 200 20.28 0.96 3.48
C PRO A 200 19.88 -0.42 2.98
N VAL A 201 19.14 -0.46 1.88
CA VAL A 201 18.87 -1.68 1.11
C VAL A 201 19.74 -1.61 -0.13
N GLN A 202 20.85 -2.34 -0.11
CA GLN A 202 21.79 -2.43 -1.22
C GLN A 202 21.72 -3.84 -1.79
N GLY A 203 21.61 -3.95 -3.10
CA GLY A 203 21.71 -5.17 -3.88
C GLY A 203 22.95 -5.15 -4.77
#